data_59727f8c206ae351df0d7a92a3dd19a2
#
_entry.id   59727f8c206ae351df0d7a92a3dd19a2
#
_cell.length_a   1.000
_cell.length_b   1.000
_cell.length_c   1.000
_cell.angle_alpha   90.00
_cell.angle_beta   90.00
_cell.angle_gamma   90.00
#
_symmetry.space_group_name_H-M   'P 1'
#
loop_
_entity.id
_entity.type
_entity.pdbx_description
1 polymer ?
#
loop_
_entity_poly.entity_id
_entity_poly.type
_entity_poly.pdbx_seq_one_letter_code
_entity_poly.pdbx_strand_id
1 'polypeptide(L)'
;VLSIHTAEPEYVRDIPEQRKEYFRRLAGCGADIIWAHHPHVVLPWEKYITKSGRETLIMYSMGNFVSGQRYIKNYKNPDSPREYTGDSYILNVDVLRQWGSDNFTYKLTPIPITTKVDYSTRDVKVCEFTQAFIKEQTPKLQKYYTSRFNLMKEQLGILLPWEKLDSSDDALI
;
A
#
# COMPACT_ATOMS: atom_id res chain seq x y z
N VAL A 1 -12.62 -13.68 0.43
CA VAL A 1 -11.92 -12.48 0.92
C VAL A 1 -12.36 -12.19 2.33
N LEU A 2 -11.40 -12.00 3.24
CA LEU A 2 -11.64 -11.58 4.61
C LEU A 2 -11.16 -10.13 4.78
N SER A 3 -12.10 -9.22 5.05
CA SER A 3 -11.77 -7.85 5.47
C SER A 3 -11.81 -7.78 7.00
N ILE A 4 -10.74 -7.30 7.62
CA ILE A 4 -10.62 -7.29 9.08
C ILE A 4 -10.01 -5.99 9.59
N HIS A 5 -10.67 -5.36 10.55
CA HIS A 5 -10.13 -4.22 11.30
C HIS A 5 -9.50 -4.74 12.60
N THR A 6 -8.26 -4.40 12.82
CA THR A 6 -7.47 -4.92 13.94
C THR A 6 -7.18 -3.82 14.97
N ALA A 7 -6.55 -4.14 16.08
CA ALA A 7 -6.37 -3.21 17.21
C ALA A 7 -4.88 -2.98 17.53
N GLU A 8 -4.05 -2.87 16.49
CA GLU A 8 -2.63 -2.51 16.69
C GLU A 8 -2.46 -1.03 16.95
N PRO A 9 -1.25 -0.63 17.40
CA PRO A 9 -0.91 0.79 17.47
C PRO A 9 -0.99 1.46 16.09
N GLU A 10 -1.61 2.64 16.04
CA GLU A 10 -1.66 3.46 14.83
C GLU A 10 -0.25 3.97 14.45
N TYR A 11 -0.05 4.17 13.15
CA TYR A 11 1.17 4.77 12.57
C TYR A 11 2.45 3.94 12.73
N VAL A 12 2.36 2.72 13.23
CA VAL A 12 3.48 1.79 13.35
C VAL A 12 3.65 1.03 12.02
N ARG A 13 4.87 1.01 11.50
CA ARG A 13 5.21 0.38 10.21
C ARG A 13 5.75 -1.04 10.35
N ASP A 14 6.08 -1.47 11.55
CA ASP A 14 6.53 -2.83 11.81
C ASP A 14 5.34 -3.75 12.03
N ILE A 15 5.43 -4.96 11.51
CA ILE A 15 4.41 -5.99 11.70
C ILE A 15 4.92 -6.96 12.76
N PRO A 16 4.34 -6.96 13.98
CA PRO A 16 4.72 -7.93 15.02
C PRO A 16 4.53 -9.36 14.54
N GLU A 17 5.44 -10.27 14.93
CA GLU A 17 5.37 -11.66 14.47
C GLU A 17 4.06 -12.35 14.90
N GLN A 18 3.57 -12.06 16.09
CA GLN A 18 2.27 -12.55 16.56
C GLN A 18 1.11 -12.19 15.63
N ARG A 19 1.18 -11.00 15.00
CA ARG A 19 0.19 -10.57 14.02
C ARG A 19 0.29 -11.36 12.72
N LYS A 20 1.51 -11.59 12.23
CA LYS A 20 1.73 -12.43 11.04
C LYS A 20 1.19 -13.83 11.28
N GLU A 21 1.50 -14.43 12.43
CA GLU A 21 0.98 -15.74 12.83
C GLU A 21 -0.54 -15.77 12.93
N TYR A 22 -1.14 -14.71 13.46
CA TYR A 22 -2.61 -14.60 13.53
C TYR A 22 -3.24 -14.64 12.13
N PHE A 23 -2.75 -13.84 11.19
CA PHE A 23 -3.28 -13.82 9.83
C PHE A 23 -2.98 -15.12 9.07
N ARG A 24 -1.81 -15.71 9.25
CA ARG A 24 -1.48 -17.03 8.69
C ARG A 24 -2.41 -18.13 9.21
N ARG A 25 -2.86 -18.04 10.45
CA ARG A 25 -3.90 -18.95 10.98
C ARG A 25 -5.25 -18.73 10.30
N LEU A 26 -5.67 -17.48 10.09
CA LEU A 26 -6.89 -17.17 9.34
C LEU A 26 -6.82 -17.69 7.89
N ALA A 27 -5.66 -17.56 7.25
CA ALA A 27 -5.38 -18.20 5.96
C ALA A 27 -5.55 -19.71 6.03
N GLY A 28 -5.00 -20.36 7.06
CA GLY A 28 -5.16 -21.80 7.30
C GLY A 28 -6.62 -22.24 7.50
N CYS A 29 -7.47 -21.35 8.04
CA CYS A 29 -8.91 -21.59 8.21
C CYS A 29 -9.74 -21.37 6.93
N GLY A 30 -9.12 -21.00 5.81
CA GLY A 30 -9.80 -20.92 4.50
C GLY A 30 -9.91 -19.51 3.90
N ALA A 31 -9.33 -18.48 4.51
CA ALA A 31 -9.25 -17.17 3.87
C ALA A 31 -8.23 -17.20 2.72
N ASP A 32 -8.65 -16.83 1.50
CA ASP A 32 -7.78 -16.78 0.31
C ASP A 32 -7.10 -15.42 0.18
N ILE A 33 -7.82 -14.35 0.54
CA ILE A 33 -7.31 -12.98 0.57
C ILE A 33 -7.69 -12.38 1.92
N ILE A 34 -6.70 -11.87 2.65
CA ILE A 34 -6.90 -11.16 3.91
C ILE A 34 -6.54 -9.70 3.69
N TRP A 35 -7.52 -8.84 3.89
CA TRP A 35 -7.40 -7.39 3.76
C TRP A 35 -7.57 -6.74 5.13
N ALA A 36 -6.43 -6.39 5.73
CA ALA A 36 -6.43 -5.83 7.08
C ALA A 36 -6.36 -4.29 7.08
N HIS A 37 -6.96 -3.72 8.12
CA HIS A 37 -7.09 -2.28 8.34
C HIS A 37 -6.69 -1.92 9.76
N HIS A 38 -6.52 -0.66 10.04
CA HIS A 38 -6.34 0.05 11.30
C HIS A 38 -5.06 0.89 11.39
N PRO A 39 -3.85 0.44 11.02
CA PRO A 39 -2.63 1.22 11.27
C PRO A 39 -2.57 2.59 10.57
N HIS A 40 -3.47 2.88 9.64
CA HIS A 40 -3.51 4.11 8.82
C HIS A 40 -2.28 4.37 7.96
N VAL A 41 -1.35 3.43 7.93
CA VAL A 41 -0.11 3.48 7.14
C VAL A 41 0.00 2.22 6.31
N VAL A 42 0.67 2.32 5.17
CA VAL A 42 0.95 1.16 4.32
C VAL A 42 1.89 0.21 5.05
N LEU A 43 1.51 -1.05 5.09
CA LEU A 43 2.35 -2.17 5.53
C LEU A 43 2.58 -3.13 4.36
N PRO A 44 3.66 -3.92 4.38
CA PRO A 44 3.89 -4.95 3.38
C PRO A 44 2.74 -5.93 3.27
N TRP A 45 2.67 -6.63 2.16
CA TRP A 45 1.84 -7.83 2.02
C TRP A 45 2.73 -9.07 1.87
N GLU A 46 2.15 -10.25 2.03
CA GLU A 46 2.83 -11.49 1.74
C GLU A 46 1.93 -12.44 0.93
N LYS A 47 2.55 -13.26 0.09
CA LYS A 47 1.96 -14.47 -0.46
C LYS A 47 2.35 -15.63 0.46
N TYR A 48 1.38 -16.13 1.20
CA TYR A 48 1.59 -17.19 2.18
C TYR A 48 1.09 -18.52 1.63
N ILE A 49 1.93 -19.56 1.73
CA ILE A 49 1.52 -20.92 1.38
C ILE A 49 1.07 -21.62 2.66
N THR A 50 -0.19 -22.00 2.71
CA THR A 50 -0.77 -22.73 3.84
C THR A 50 -0.21 -24.16 3.91
N LYS A 51 -0.43 -24.85 5.04
CA LYS A 51 -0.04 -26.27 5.21
C LYS A 51 -0.69 -27.20 4.18
N SER A 52 -1.84 -26.82 3.61
CA SER A 52 -2.52 -27.57 2.54
C SER A 52 -1.99 -27.25 1.14
N GLY A 53 -0.95 -26.41 1.01
CA GLY A 53 -0.36 -26.01 -0.27
C GLY A 53 -1.11 -24.89 -1.00
N ARG A 54 -2.12 -24.26 -0.38
CA ARG A 54 -2.89 -23.17 -0.97
C ARG A 54 -2.16 -21.83 -0.82
N GLU A 55 -1.99 -21.08 -1.92
CA GLU A 55 -1.48 -19.70 -1.87
C GLU A 55 -2.56 -18.76 -1.34
N THR A 56 -2.20 -17.88 -0.42
CA THR A 56 -3.05 -16.86 0.18
C THR A 56 -2.37 -15.52 0.12
N LEU A 57 -3.11 -14.47 -0.22
CA LEU A 57 -2.64 -13.09 -0.17
C LEU A 57 -3.00 -12.47 1.18
N ILE A 58 -2.00 -12.00 1.92
CA ILE A 58 -2.19 -11.29 3.19
C ILE A 58 -1.72 -9.84 3.02
N MET A 59 -2.64 -8.87 3.10
CA MET A 59 -2.36 -7.44 3.11
C MET A 59 -2.48 -6.93 4.55
N TYR A 60 -1.36 -6.63 5.18
CA TYR A 60 -1.32 -6.22 6.59
C TYR A 60 -1.90 -4.83 6.84
N SER A 61 -1.77 -3.91 5.91
CA SER A 61 -2.50 -2.64 5.81
C SER A 61 -2.22 -1.97 4.48
N MET A 62 -3.25 -1.45 3.84
CA MET A 62 -3.10 -0.64 2.62
C MET A 62 -2.95 0.86 2.93
N GLY A 63 -3.02 1.25 4.20
CA GLY A 63 -3.06 2.65 4.58
C GLY A 63 -4.45 3.27 4.36
N ASN A 64 -4.49 4.59 4.24
CA ASN A 64 -5.71 5.34 4.01
C ASN A 64 -5.94 5.60 2.52
N PHE A 65 -7.13 5.35 2.01
CA PHE A 65 -7.48 5.72 0.64
C PHE A 65 -7.73 7.24 0.53
N VAL A 66 -8.65 7.77 1.34
CA VAL A 66 -8.92 9.21 1.47
C VAL A 66 -8.75 9.60 2.93
N SER A 67 -7.85 10.52 3.22
CA SER A 67 -7.60 10.91 4.60
C SER A 67 -7.14 12.35 4.75
N GLY A 68 -7.71 13.05 5.73
CA GLY A 68 -7.25 14.35 6.21
C GLY A 68 -6.17 14.27 7.29
N GLN A 69 -5.72 13.10 7.70
CA GLN A 69 -4.74 12.96 8.79
C GLN A 69 -3.41 13.65 8.49
N ARG A 70 -3.00 13.68 7.20
CA ARG A 70 -1.85 14.47 6.72
C ARG A 70 -2.29 15.83 6.16
N TYR A 71 -3.21 16.53 6.81
CA TYR A 71 -3.67 17.84 6.35
C TYR A 71 -2.52 18.86 6.33
N ILE A 72 -1.73 18.93 7.42
CA ILE A 72 -0.55 19.80 7.51
C ILE A 72 0.70 18.95 7.29
N LYS A 73 1.44 19.23 6.21
CA LYS A 73 2.66 18.50 5.84
C LYS A 73 3.85 18.91 6.69
N ASN A 74 4.59 17.92 7.17
CA ASN A 74 5.86 18.14 7.86
C ASN A 74 7.03 18.19 6.87
N TYR A 75 7.30 19.38 6.31
CA TYR A 75 8.38 19.57 5.33
C TYR A 75 9.79 19.37 5.92
N LYS A 76 9.95 19.49 7.24
CA LYS A 76 11.23 19.32 7.93
C LYS A 76 11.54 17.84 8.17
N ASN A 77 10.51 17.05 8.42
CA ASN A 77 10.62 15.61 8.63
C ASN A 77 9.55 14.86 7.82
N PRO A 78 9.77 14.65 6.51
CA PRO A 78 8.83 13.90 5.68
C PRO A 78 8.69 12.43 6.09
N ASP A 79 9.59 11.90 6.90
CA ASP A 79 9.59 10.52 7.41
C ASP A 79 8.91 10.38 8.78
N SER A 80 8.23 11.42 9.25
CA SER A 80 7.50 11.30 10.52
C SER A 80 6.28 10.38 10.37
N PRO A 81 5.87 9.66 11.43
CA PRO A 81 4.82 8.65 11.36
C PRO A 81 3.51 9.16 10.74
N ARG A 82 3.11 10.39 11.05
CA ARG A 82 1.88 10.97 10.51
C ARG A 82 1.92 11.22 9.00
N GLU A 83 3.09 11.44 8.42
CA GLU A 83 3.23 11.67 6.98
C GLU A 83 2.84 10.44 6.16
N TYR A 84 3.02 9.23 6.72
CA TYR A 84 2.65 7.98 6.07
C TYR A 84 1.13 7.80 5.91
N THR A 85 0.32 8.53 6.66
CA THR A 85 -1.14 8.45 6.57
C THR A 85 -1.72 9.04 5.30
N GLY A 86 -0.92 9.75 4.52
CA GLY A 86 -1.34 10.36 3.27
C GLY A 86 -0.95 9.58 2.03
N ASP A 87 -0.22 8.48 2.16
CA ASP A 87 0.21 7.65 1.04
C ASP A 87 -0.40 6.25 1.17
N SER A 88 -0.80 5.69 0.03
CA SER A 88 -1.44 4.38 -0.04
C SER A 88 -1.28 3.79 -1.44
N TYR A 89 -1.98 2.72 -1.74
CA TYR A 89 -2.06 2.14 -3.07
C TYR A 89 -3.43 1.51 -3.33
N ILE A 90 -3.80 1.41 -4.59
CA ILE A 90 -4.86 0.54 -5.07
C ILE A 90 -4.16 -0.74 -5.54
N LEU A 91 -4.67 -1.90 -5.16
CA LEU A 91 -4.11 -3.17 -5.59
C LEU A 91 -5.05 -3.86 -6.55
N ASN A 92 -4.65 -3.99 -7.82
CA ASN A 92 -5.30 -4.88 -8.74
C ASN A 92 -4.80 -6.30 -8.50
N VAL A 93 -5.72 -7.22 -8.28
CA VAL A 93 -5.43 -8.62 -8.00
C VAL A 93 -6.08 -9.48 -9.08
N ASP A 94 -5.28 -10.02 -9.99
CA ASP A 94 -5.74 -11.04 -10.92
C ASP A 94 -5.69 -12.40 -10.21
N VAL A 95 -6.84 -13.01 -10.05
CA VAL A 95 -6.98 -14.34 -9.41
C VAL A 95 -6.98 -15.38 -10.52
N LEU A 96 -5.95 -16.20 -10.57
CA LEU A 96 -5.76 -17.23 -11.59
C LEU A 96 -6.05 -18.60 -10.98
N ARG A 97 -7.04 -19.31 -11.49
CA ARG A 97 -7.32 -20.70 -11.10
C ARG A 97 -6.49 -21.64 -11.95
N GLN A 98 -5.77 -22.54 -11.32
CA GLN A 98 -5.07 -23.60 -12.02
C GLN A 98 -6.09 -24.64 -12.53
N TRP A 99 -6.00 -24.99 -13.82
CA TRP A 99 -6.89 -26.00 -14.41
C TRP A 99 -6.76 -27.35 -13.70
N GLY A 100 -7.88 -27.95 -13.32
CA GLY A 100 -7.90 -29.24 -12.60
C GLY A 100 -7.54 -29.16 -11.11
N SER A 101 -7.44 -27.95 -10.55
CA SER A 101 -7.11 -27.73 -9.13
C SER A 101 -8.08 -26.70 -8.53
N ASP A 102 -8.25 -26.75 -7.21
CA ASP A 102 -8.94 -25.72 -6.44
C ASP A 102 -7.96 -24.64 -5.91
N ASN A 103 -6.70 -24.70 -6.34
CA ASN A 103 -5.71 -23.71 -5.98
C ASN A 103 -5.78 -22.48 -6.87
N PHE A 104 -5.56 -21.33 -6.25
CA PHE A 104 -5.46 -20.04 -6.91
C PHE A 104 -4.03 -19.50 -6.80
N THR A 105 -3.64 -18.70 -7.78
CA THR A 105 -2.44 -17.87 -7.73
C THR A 105 -2.84 -16.42 -7.97
N TYR A 106 -2.01 -15.49 -7.49
CA TYR A 106 -2.32 -14.06 -7.55
C TYR A 106 -1.26 -13.32 -8.32
N LYS A 107 -1.67 -12.58 -9.36
CA LYS A 107 -0.85 -11.55 -9.97
C LYS A 107 -1.27 -10.20 -9.39
N LEU A 108 -0.30 -9.46 -8.87
CA LEU A 108 -0.53 -8.22 -8.14
C LEU A 108 0.01 -7.04 -8.94
N THR A 109 -0.83 -6.03 -9.15
CA THR A 109 -0.45 -4.79 -9.82
C THR A 109 -0.89 -3.62 -8.93
N PRO A 110 0.02 -3.04 -8.14
CA PRO A 110 -0.29 -1.90 -7.30
C PRO A 110 -0.24 -0.61 -8.11
N ILE A 111 -1.11 0.30 -7.76
CA ILE A 111 -1.17 1.68 -8.23
C ILE A 111 -0.94 2.57 -7.02
N PRO A 112 0.24 3.19 -6.88
CA PRO A 112 0.51 4.10 -5.77
C PRO A 112 -0.42 5.29 -5.80
N ILE A 113 -0.89 5.72 -4.65
CA ILE A 113 -1.69 6.93 -4.50
C ILE A 113 -1.18 7.78 -3.35
N THR A 114 -1.42 9.08 -3.43
CA THR A 114 -1.15 10.04 -2.35
C THR A 114 -2.29 11.03 -2.22
N THR A 115 -2.51 11.54 -1.02
CA THR A 115 -3.50 12.60 -0.79
C THR A 115 -2.90 13.97 -1.03
N LYS A 116 -3.61 14.79 -1.79
CA LYS A 116 -3.33 16.22 -1.99
C LYS A 116 -4.42 17.03 -1.31
N VAL A 117 -4.03 18.00 -0.50
CA VAL A 117 -4.96 18.92 0.15
C VAL A 117 -4.95 20.24 -0.61
N ASP A 118 -6.13 20.71 -1.00
CA ASP A 118 -6.36 22.07 -1.44
C ASP A 118 -6.75 22.91 -0.21
N TYR A 119 -5.84 23.78 0.20
CA TYR A 119 -6.06 24.60 1.42
C TYR A 119 -7.08 25.71 1.23
N SER A 120 -7.39 26.09 0.00
CA SER A 120 -8.39 27.14 -0.30
C SER A 120 -9.81 26.63 -0.18
N THR A 121 -10.05 25.42 -0.68
CA THR A 121 -11.38 24.75 -0.64
C THR A 121 -11.52 23.76 0.53
N ARG A 122 -10.40 23.40 1.18
CA ARG A 122 -10.31 22.34 2.19
C ARG A 122 -10.59 20.93 1.63
N ASP A 123 -10.53 20.78 0.30
CA ASP A 123 -10.72 19.49 -0.34
C ASP A 123 -9.51 18.58 -0.12
N VAL A 124 -9.79 17.31 0.07
CA VAL A 124 -8.79 16.24 0.09
C VAL A 124 -8.99 15.40 -1.17
N LYS A 125 -8.00 15.38 -2.06
CA LYS A 125 -8.04 14.65 -3.33
C LYS A 125 -7.06 13.48 -3.29
N VAL A 126 -7.49 12.33 -3.80
CA VAL A 126 -6.61 11.20 -4.08
C VAL A 126 -6.00 11.41 -5.46
N CYS A 127 -4.69 11.32 -5.54
CA CYS A 127 -3.92 11.45 -6.77
C CYS A 127 -3.08 10.20 -6.96
N GLU A 128 -2.91 9.76 -8.19
CA GLU A 128 -1.91 8.75 -8.52
C GLU A 128 -0.52 9.29 -8.16
N PHE A 129 0.27 8.48 -7.46
CA PHE A 129 1.56 8.92 -6.93
C PHE A 129 2.69 8.54 -7.89
N THR A 130 2.92 9.35 -8.89
CA THR A 130 3.87 9.15 -9.98
C THR A 130 4.94 10.24 -10.03
N GLN A 131 6.00 10.02 -10.81
CA GLN A 131 6.98 11.05 -11.10
C GLN A 131 6.36 12.24 -11.85
N ALA A 132 5.38 11.99 -12.73
CA ALA A 132 4.63 13.05 -13.41
C ALA A 132 3.90 13.94 -12.41
N PHE A 133 3.14 13.34 -11.48
CA PHE A 133 2.49 14.07 -10.38
C PHE A 133 3.48 14.94 -9.60
N ILE A 134 4.68 14.43 -9.31
CA ILE A 134 5.70 15.18 -8.56
C ILE A 134 6.20 16.37 -9.37
N LYS A 135 6.48 16.19 -10.66
CA LYS A 135 6.97 17.26 -11.55
C LYS A 135 6.00 18.44 -11.68
N GLU A 136 4.71 18.20 -11.56
CA GLU A 136 3.67 19.25 -11.61
C GLU A 136 3.58 20.10 -10.33
N GLN A 137 4.27 19.73 -9.26
CA GLN A 137 4.16 20.43 -7.99
C GLN A 137 5.12 21.63 -7.92
N THR A 138 4.91 22.53 -6.95
CA THR A 138 5.87 23.61 -6.64
C THR A 138 7.21 23.03 -6.14
N PRO A 139 8.35 23.73 -6.29
CA PRO A 139 9.67 23.18 -5.89
C PRO A 139 9.72 22.64 -4.46
N LYS A 140 9.04 23.31 -3.52
CA LYS A 140 8.95 22.86 -2.13
C LYS A 140 8.19 21.54 -2.00
N LEU A 141 7.08 21.41 -2.72
CA LEU A 141 6.27 20.19 -2.74
C LEU A 141 6.97 19.07 -3.52
N GLN A 142 7.69 19.38 -4.60
CA GLN A 142 8.48 18.39 -5.33
C GLN A 142 9.49 17.72 -4.40
N LYS A 143 10.27 18.50 -3.65
CA LYS A 143 11.21 17.95 -2.66
C LYS A 143 10.53 17.06 -1.63
N TYR A 144 9.40 17.50 -1.10
CA TYR A 144 8.62 16.75 -0.12
C TYR A 144 8.09 15.44 -0.71
N TYR A 145 7.39 15.49 -1.85
CA TYR A 145 6.81 14.30 -2.45
C TYR A 145 7.86 13.34 -3.01
N THR A 146 9.01 13.82 -3.49
CA THR A 146 10.13 12.95 -3.86
C THR A 146 10.62 12.14 -2.67
N SER A 147 10.80 12.77 -1.51
CA SER A 147 11.17 12.06 -0.28
C SER A 147 10.11 11.00 0.09
N ARG A 148 8.81 11.38 0.06
CA ARG A 148 7.72 10.46 0.36
C ARG A 148 7.64 9.30 -0.63
N PHE A 149 7.80 9.56 -1.92
CA PHE A 149 7.79 8.54 -2.95
C PHE A 149 8.92 7.52 -2.77
N ASN A 150 10.13 7.99 -2.44
CA ASN A 150 11.26 7.11 -2.19
C ASN A 150 11.04 6.23 -0.96
N LEU A 151 10.52 6.80 0.14
CA LEU A 151 10.17 6.06 1.35
C LEU A 151 9.08 5.00 1.07
N MET A 152 8.09 5.33 0.25
CA MET A 152 7.06 4.39 -0.15
C MET A 152 7.63 3.27 -1.04
N LYS A 153 8.49 3.60 -2.01
CA LYS A 153 9.22 2.61 -2.82
C LYS A 153 10.00 1.65 -1.94
N GLU A 154 10.75 2.17 -0.99
CA GLU A 154 11.54 1.36 -0.06
C GLU A 154 10.65 0.42 0.76
N GLN A 155 9.55 0.91 1.28
CA GLN A 155 8.63 0.13 2.11
C GLN A 155 7.90 -0.96 1.31
N LEU A 156 7.50 -0.68 0.07
CA LEU A 156 6.80 -1.61 -0.83
C LEU A 156 7.76 -2.33 -1.78
N GLY A 157 8.97 -1.82 -1.97
CA GLY A 157 9.93 -2.24 -3.00
C GLY A 157 10.45 -3.68 -2.87
N ILE A 158 10.35 -4.27 -1.68
CA ILE A 158 10.63 -5.71 -1.49
C ILE A 158 9.63 -6.56 -2.27
N LEU A 159 8.47 -6.01 -2.62
CA LEU A 159 7.34 -6.76 -3.18
C LEU A 159 6.97 -6.32 -4.61
N LEU A 160 7.50 -5.18 -5.11
CA LEU A 160 7.04 -4.60 -6.36
C LEU A 160 8.18 -4.14 -7.25
N PRO A 161 8.12 -4.45 -8.54
CA PRO A 161 8.97 -3.83 -9.55
C PRO A 161 8.43 -2.42 -9.90
N TRP A 162 8.49 -1.47 -8.96
CA TRP A 162 8.12 -0.07 -9.18
C TRP A 162 8.82 0.53 -10.39
N GLU A 163 10.07 0.14 -10.63
CA GLU A 163 10.85 0.55 -11.79
C GLU A 163 10.25 0.06 -13.11
N LYS A 164 9.47 -1.04 -13.10
CA LYS A 164 8.74 -1.49 -14.30
C LYS A 164 7.45 -0.70 -14.53
N LEU A 165 6.88 -0.07 -13.52
CA LEU A 165 5.72 0.84 -13.68
C LEU A 165 6.18 2.18 -14.26
N ASP A 166 7.33 2.70 -13.82
CA ASP A 166 7.91 3.93 -14.38
C ASP A 166 8.42 3.71 -15.83
N SER A 167 8.84 2.50 -16.19
CA SER A 167 9.33 2.20 -17.55
C SER A 167 8.23 1.91 -18.57
N SER A 168 6.98 1.66 -18.12
CA SER A 168 5.85 1.48 -19.03
C SER A 168 5.24 2.81 -19.49
N ASP A 169 5.49 3.89 -18.76
CA ASP A 169 5.06 5.23 -19.18
C ASP A 169 5.96 5.82 -20.29
N ASP A 170 7.21 5.33 -20.43
CA ASP A 170 8.09 5.71 -21.54
C ASP A 170 7.80 4.91 -22.84
N ALA A 171 6.92 3.92 -22.81
CA ALA A 171 6.57 3.10 -23.97
C ALA A 171 5.26 3.54 -24.67
N LEU A 172 4.65 4.64 -24.26
CA LEU A 172 3.46 5.24 -24.87
C LEU A 172 3.73 6.67 -25.38
N ILE A 173 4.83 6.85 -26.11
CA ILE A 173 5.04 8.00 -27.00
C ILE A 173 5.21 7.48 -28.43
#